data_35200dbbb7ed00f391446b6a66c87824
#
_entry.id   35200dbbb7ed00f391446b6a66c87824
#
_cell.length_a   1.000
_cell.length_b   1.000
_cell.length_c   1.000
_cell.angle_alpha   90.00
_cell.angle_beta   90.00
_cell.angle_gamma   90.00
#
_symmetry.space_group_name_H-M   'P 1'
#
loop_
_entity.id
_entity.type
_entity.pdbx_description
1 polymer ?
#
loop_
_entity_poly.entity_id
_entity_poly.type
_entity_poly.pdbx_seq_one_letter_code
_entity_poly.pdbx_strand_id
1 'polypeptide(L)'
;MKIKNLLITSLLVIISCVKIVLAEEKAISEHQYNFYTGNFDFSDDKQKAVLFGFQHQNENLVRDTFLGIASPVTGAFITENSAAYIYTGVEWNYSLGDKLNLTPSFTPGIYHEGNGKDLGHAIEFKTELQANYSISEGTNLGLSYNHLSNASLGVKNP
;
A
#
# COMPACT_ATOMS: atom_id res chain seq x y z
N MET A 1 15.38 18.83 -32.46
CA MET A 1 14.23 18.08 -31.88
C MET A 1 14.75 17.40 -30.62
N LYS A 2 14.43 17.95 -29.46
CA LYS A 2 15.02 17.58 -28.18
C LYS A 2 14.19 16.47 -27.55
N ILE A 3 14.69 15.25 -27.59
CA ILE A 3 14.21 14.18 -26.72
C ILE A 3 14.77 14.50 -25.33
N LYS A 4 14.07 15.36 -24.61
CA LYS A 4 14.39 15.64 -23.23
C LYS A 4 13.50 14.79 -22.35
N ASN A 5 14.17 13.85 -21.70
CA ASN A 5 13.90 13.38 -20.36
C ASN A 5 12.52 12.75 -20.12
N LEU A 6 12.34 11.55 -20.65
CA LEU A 6 11.55 10.56 -19.94
C LEU A 6 12.48 9.91 -18.89
N LEU A 7 13.02 10.71 -18.01
CA LEU A 7 13.51 10.21 -16.74
C LEU A 7 12.25 10.07 -15.87
N ILE A 8 11.74 8.86 -15.88
CA ILE A 8 10.86 8.35 -14.86
C ILE A 8 11.65 8.50 -13.55
N THR A 9 11.45 9.62 -12.90
CA THR A 9 11.80 9.76 -11.50
C THR A 9 10.78 8.94 -10.73
N SER A 10 10.97 7.62 -10.71
CA SER A 10 10.37 6.75 -9.74
C SER A 10 10.93 7.16 -8.39
N LEU A 11 10.27 8.14 -7.75
CA LEU A 11 10.59 8.50 -6.39
C LEU A 11 10.14 7.36 -5.51
N LEU A 12 11.11 6.67 -4.96
CA LEU A 12 10.96 5.62 -3.99
C LEU A 12 10.22 6.16 -2.76
N VAL A 13 9.01 5.68 -2.53
CA VAL A 13 8.31 5.88 -1.27
C VAL A 13 8.82 4.85 -0.28
N ILE A 14 9.61 5.28 0.70
CA ILE A 14 10.13 4.41 1.75
C ILE A 14 9.01 4.17 2.74
N ILE A 15 8.49 2.95 2.76
CA ILE A 15 7.51 2.51 3.74
C ILE A 15 8.21 1.54 4.68
N SER A 16 8.32 1.91 5.93
CA SER A 16 8.76 1.00 6.97
C SER A 16 7.60 0.09 7.36
N CYS A 17 7.62 -1.15 6.89
CA CYS A 17 6.71 -2.18 7.37
C CYS A 17 7.35 -2.81 8.62
N VAL A 18 6.92 -2.42 9.78
CA VAL A 18 7.26 -3.12 11.01
C VAL A 18 6.14 -4.13 11.26
N LYS A 19 6.40 -5.39 11.00
CA LYS A 19 5.54 -6.47 11.47
C LYS A 19 5.85 -6.66 12.95
N ILE A 20 5.03 -6.08 13.81
CA ILE A 20 5.11 -6.35 15.25
C ILE A 20 4.42 -7.68 15.49
N VAL A 21 5.21 -8.75 15.53
CA VAL A 21 4.76 -10.01 16.12
C VAL A 21 4.88 -9.81 17.62
N LEU A 22 3.74 -9.62 18.28
CA LEU A 22 3.69 -9.79 19.74
C LEU A 22 3.89 -11.27 19.98
N ALA A 23 5.14 -11.65 20.28
CA ALA A 23 5.50 -13.01 20.61
C ALA A 23 4.93 -13.34 22.00
N GLU A 24 3.72 -13.84 22.02
CA GLU A 24 3.24 -14.69 23.09
C GLU A 24 3.46 -16.14 22.65
N GLU A 25 3.93 -16.98 23.55
CA GLU A 25 4.37 -18.36 23.30
C GLU A 25 3.45 -19.13 22.35
N LYS A 26 4.02 -19.54 21.19
CA LYS A 26 3.55 -20.68 20.40
C LYS A 26 2.13 -20.65 19.78
N ALA A 27 1.61 -19.52 19.44
CA ALA A 27 0.64 -19.40 18.35
C ALA A 27 1.33 -18.66 17.21
N ILE A 28 1.47 -19.29 16.04
CA ILE A 28 1.78 -18.58 14.80
C ILE A 28 0.74 -17.47 14.74
N SER A 29 1.17 -16.21 14.81
CA SER A 29 0.24 -15.09 14.75
C SER A 29 -0.41 -15.12 13.37
N GLU A 30 -1.67 -15.49 13.33
CA GLU A 30 -2.50 -15.55 12.13
C GLU A 30 -2.84 -14.15 11.60
N HIS A 31 -2.27 -13.12 12.23
CA HIS A 31 -2.49 -11.72 11.93
C HIS A 31 -1.17 -11.00 11.71
N GLN A 32 -1.08 -10.26 10.62
CA GLN A 32 0.03 -9.37 10.33
C GLN A 32 -0.44 -7.91 10.39
N TYR A 33 0.43 -7.07 10.95
CA TYR A 33 0.18 -5.63 11.07
C TYR A 33 1.29 -4.86 10.36
N ASN A 34 0.91 -3.91 9.55
CA ASN A 34 1.82 -3.09 8.79
C ASN A 34 1.56 -1.62 9.10
N PHE A 35 2.59 -0.91 9.58
CA PHE A 35 2.58 0.54 9.77
C PHE A 35 3.46 1.15 8.71
N TYR A 36 2.97 2.17 8.03
CA TYR A 36 3.70 2.77 6.93
C TYR A 36 3.58 4.29 6.91
N THR A 37 4.55 4.92 6.32
CA THR A 37 4.58 6.34 6.02
C THR A 37 5.11 6.56 4.62
N GLY A 38 4.75 7.66 4.01
CA GLY A 38 5.18 7.95 2.64
C GLY A 38 4.72 9.31 2.15
N ASN A 39 4.87 9.53 0.86
CA ASN A 39 4.40 10.73 0.20
C ASN A 39 3.18 10.41 -0.67
N PHE A 40 2.09 11.09 -0.40
CA PHE A 40 0.91 11.11 -1.23
C PHE A 40 1.13 12.09 -2.38
N ASP A 41 0.75 11.70 -3.60
CA ASP A 41 0.83 12.53 -4.81
C ASP A 41 2.21 13.17 -5.04
N PHE A 42 3.25 12.37 -4.96
CA PHE A 42 4.64 12.83 -5.09
C PHE A 42 4.97 13.46 -6.46
N SER A 43 4.13 13.25 -7.47
CA SER A 43 4.30 13.78 -8.83
C SER A 43 3.80 15.22 -8.99
N ASP A 44 2.94 15.71 -8.09
CA ASP A 44 2.42 17.06 -8.08
C ASP A 44 2.98 17.87 -6.90
N ASP A 45 3.93 18.77 -7.18
CA ASP A 45 4.59 19.58 -6.15
C ASP A 45 3.63 20.45 -5.31
N LYS A 46 2.43 20.72 -5.79
CA LYS A 46 1.43 21.55 -5.10
C LYS A 46 0.51 20.74 -4.18
N GLN A 47 0.45 19.43 -4.39
CA GLN A 47 -0.49 18.53 -3.70
C GLN A 47 0.20 17.45 -2.87
N LYS A 48 1.54 17.45 -2.84
CA LYS A 48 2.33 16.54 -2.01
C LYS A 48 1.93 16.64 -0.56
N ALA A 49 1.77 15.50 0.07
CA ALA A 49 1.47 15.40 1.50
C ALA A 49 2.14 14.17 2.11
N VAL A 50 2.62 14.30 3.33
CA VAL A 50 3.06 13.14 4.10
C VAL A 50 1.84 12.33 4.51
N LEU A 51 1.91 11.01 4.35
CA LEU A 51 0.87 10.10 4.81
C LEU A 51 1.40 9.17 5.90
N PHE A 52 0.47 8.75 6.76
CA PHE A 52 0.66 7.69 7.75
C PHE A 52 -0.47 6.68 7.58
N GLY A 53 -0.13 5.42 7.58
CA GLY A 53 -1.12 4.37 7.37
C GLY A 53 -0.86 3.13 8.20
N PHE A 54 -1.90 2.33 8.25
CA PHE A 54 -1.96 1.05 8.94
C PHE A 54 -2.69 0.05 8.05
N GLN A 55 -2.20 -1.18 8.03
CA GLN A 55 -2.84 -2.30 7.33
C GLN A 55 -2.80 -3.53 8.23
N HIS A 56 -3.88 -4.27 8.22
CA HIS A 56 -4.04 -5.56 8.86
C HIS A 56 -4.30 -6.62 7.80
N GLN A 57 -3.63 -7.75 7.91
CA GLN A 57 -3.80 -8.94 7.11
C GLN A 57 -4.20 -10.10 8.00
N ASN A 58 -5.18 -10.88 7.57
CA ASN A 58 -5.61 -12.09 8.26
C ASN A 58 -5.19 -13.31 7.44
N GLU A 59 -4.18 -14.03 7.92
CA GLU A 59 -3.63 -15.21 7.24
C GLU A 59 -4.53 -16.45 7.34
N ASN A 60 -5.53 -16.46 8.25
CA ASN A 60 -6.53 -17.53 8.33
C ASN A 60 -7.52 -17.54 7.16
N LEU A 61 -7.62 -16.44 6.45
CA LEU A 61 -8.61 -16.25 5.38
C LEU A 61 -8.00 -16.33 3.98
N VAL A 62 -6.78 -16.87 3.86
CA VAL A 62 -6.12 -17.02 2.55
C VAL A 62 -6.93 -17.91 1.61
N ARG A 63 -6.80 -17.66 0.30
CA ARG A 63 -7.46 -18.41 -0.77
C ARG A 63 -6.49 -18.66 -1.90
N ASP A 64 -6.53 -19.88 -2.44
CA ASP A 64 -5.85 -20.20 -3.69
C ASP A 64 -6.57 -19.52 -4.86
N THR A 65 -5.79 -18.83 -5.66
CA THR A 65 -6.25 -18.16 -6.88
C THR A 65 -5.34 -18.52 -8.04
N PHE A 66 -5.74 -18.18 -9.26
CA PHE A 66 -4.87 -18.38 -10.44
C PHE A 66 -3.60 -17.53 -10.43
N LEU A 67 -3.55 -16.47 -9.59
CA LEU A 67 -2.38 -15.64 -9.34
C LEU A 67 -1.55 -16.11 -8.13
N GLY A 68 -1.91 -17.23 -7.50
CA GLY A 68 -1.28 -17.73 -6.28
C GLY A 68 -2.15 -17.53 -5.04
N ILE A 69 -1.55 -17.63 -3.88
CA ILE A 69 -2.27 -17.52 -2.60
C ILE A 69 -2.57 -16.05 -2.34
N ALA A 70 -3.85 -15.70 -2.27
CA ALA A 70 -4.36 -14.38 -1.95
C ALA A 70 -4.70 -14.27 -0.47
N SER A 71 -4.24 -13.22 0.18
CA SER A 71 -4.53 -12.89 1.58
C SER A 71 -5.41 -11.64 1.64
N PRO A 72 -6.52 -11.67 2.41
CA PRO A 72 -7.34 -10.50 2.59
C PRO A 72 -6.63 -9.46 3.45
N VAL A 73 -6.76 -8.20 3.04
CA VAL A 73 -6.18 -7.06 3.74
C VAL A 73 -7.23 -5.98 3.98
N THR A 74 -7.10 -5.27 5.09
CA THR A 74 -7.90 -4.10 5.44
C THR A 74 -6.97 -3.05 6.02
N GLY A 75 -7.15 -1.80 5.64
CA GLY A 75 -6.28 -0.75 6.12
C GLY A 75 -6.85 0.65 5.93
N ALA A 76 -6.08 1.61 6.39
CA ALA A 76 -6.39 3.02 6.22
C ALA A 76 -5.11 3.85 6.19
N PHE A 77 -5.18 5.01 5.58
CA PHE A 77 -4.18 6.05 5.77
C PHE A 77 -4.83 7.43 5.96
N ILE A 78 -4.07 8.33 6.53
CA ILE A 78 -4.39 9.74 6.63
C ILE A 78 -3.17 10.56 6.18
N THR A 79 -3.41 11.69 5.54
CA THR A 79 -2.36 12.64 5.15
C THR A 79 -2.31 13.83 6.11
N GLU A 80 -1.20 14.56 6.12
CA GLU A 80 -1.07 15.81 6.87
C GLU A 80 -2.13 16.86 6.48
N ASN A 81 -2.68 16.78 5.26
CA ASN A 81 -3.77 17.63 4.76
C ASN A 81 -5.16 17.06 5.09
N SER A 82 -5.25 16.09 6.00
CA SER A 82 -6.50 15.45 6.42
C SER A 82 -7.24 14.68 5.32
N ALA A 83 -6.59 14.37 4.20
CA ALA A 83 -7.13 13.39 3.27
C ALA A 83 -7.03 12.00 3.91
N ALA A 84 -8.06 11.19 3.74
CA ALA A 84 -8.14 9.86 4.35
C ALA A 84 -8.63 8.81 3.36
N TYR A 85 -8.14 7.60 3.50
CA TYR A 85 -8.55 6.45 2.69
C TYR A 85 -8.72 5.22 3.57
N ILE A 86 -9.87 4.59 3.50
CA ILE A 86 -10.16 3.32 4.17
C ILE A 86 -10.42 2.29 3.11
N TYR A 87 -9.77 1.15 3.18
CA TYR A 87 -9.80 0.15 2.13
C TYR A 87 -9.82 -1.28 2.65
N THR A 88 -10.32 -2.16 1.81
CA THR A 88 -10.19 -3.61 1.96
C THR A 88 -9.93 -4.24 0.60
N GLY A 89 -9.31 -5.40 0.57
CA GLY A 89 -9.00 -6.08 -0.68
C GLY A 89 -8.11 -7.29 -0.48
N VAL A 90 -7.24 -7.52 -1.42
CA VAL A 90 -6.37 -8.70 -1.44
C VAL A 90 -4.93 -8.32 -1.79
N GLU A 91 -4.00 -9.09 -1.25
CA GLU A 91 -2.60 -9.08 -1.67
C GLU A 91 -2.12 -10.49 -1.98
N TRP A 92 -1.10 -10.59 -2.81
CA TRP A 92 -0.41 -11.83 -3.14
C TRP A 92 1.03 -11.71 -2.71
N ASN A 93 1.60 -12.78 -2.15
CA ASN A 93 2.98 -12.76 -1.67
C ASN A 93 3.84 -13.71 -2.48
N TYR A 94 4.86 -13.18 -3.16
CA TYR A 94 5.82 -13.91 -3.98
C TYR A 94 7.20 -13.83 -3.34
N SER A 95 7.72 -14.98 -2.88
CA SER A 95 9.09 -15.05 -2.38
C SER A 95 10.10 -15.03 -3.53
N LEU A 96 11.03 -14.09 -3.45
CA LEU A 96 12.16 -13.95 -4.38
C LEU A 96 13.49 -14.43 -3.76
N GLY A 97 13.41 -15.43 -2.88
CA GLY A 97 14.51 -16.00 -2.13
C GLY A 97 14.22 -16.00 -0.63
N ASP A 98 15.25 -16.19 0.19
CA ASP A 98 15.07 -16.40 1.63
C ASP A 98 14.60 -15.17 2.41
N LYS A 99 14.88 -13.98 1.89
CA LYS A 99 14.65 -12.72 2.62
C LYS A 99 13.85 -11.67 1.87
N LEU A 100 13.67 -11.84 0.58
CA LEU A 100 12.99 -10.85 -0.26
C LEU A 100 11.64 -11.38 -0.71
N ASN A 101 10.59 -10.59 -0.51
CA ASN A 101 9.24 -10.86 -1.00
C ASN A 101 8.74 -9.69 -1.83
N LEU A 102 7.99 -10.00 -2.87
CA LEU A 102 7.25 -9.06 -3.67
C LEU A 102 5.76 -9.24 -3.42
N THR A 103 5.06 -8.15 -3.08
CA THR A 103 3.66 -8.22 -2.65
C THR A 103 2.82 -7.23 -3.45
N PRO A 104 2.30 -7.64 -4.63
CA PRO A 104 1.27 -6.86 -5.30
C PRO A 104 -0.05 -6.94 -4.54
N SER A 105 -0.83 -5.84 -4.57
CA SER A 105 -2.15 -5.79 -3.96
C SER A 105 -3.14 -4.98 -4.79
N PHE A 106 -4.43 -5.29 -4.58
CA PHE A 106 -5.55 -4.54 -5.10
C PHE A 106 -6.57 -4.30 -3.98
N THR A 107 -6.77 -3.04 -3.63
CA THR A 107 -7.55 -2.64 -2.45
C THR A 107 -8.48 -1.48 -2.79
N PRO A 108 -9.73 -1.77 -3.23
CA PRO A 108 -10.77 -0.75 -3.33
C PRO A 108 -11.11 -0.15 -1.98
N GLY A 109 -11.53 1.12 -1.98
CA GLY A 109 -11.85 1.81 -0.75
C GLY A 109 -12.62 3.10 -0.93
N ILE A 110 -12.79 3.80 0.20
CA ILE A 110 -13.45 5.09 0.26
C ILE A 110 -12.41 6.15 0.61
N TYR A 111 -12.31 7.15 -0.24
CA TYR A 111 -11.43 8.30 -0.12
C TYR A 111 -12.21 9.53 0.28
N HIS A 112 -11.64 10.29 1.21
CA HIS A 112 -12.10 11.62 1.58
C HIS A 112 -10.94 12.61 1.40
N GLU A 113 -11.16 13.65 0.64
CA GLU A 113 -10.10 14.58 0.23
C GLU A 113 -9.57 15.47 1.38
N GLY A 114 -10.41 15.75 2.39
CA GLY A 114 -10.07 16.72 3.44
C GLY A 114 -9.68 18.08 2.84
N ASN A 115 -8.49 18.55 3.20
CA ASN A 115 -7.85 19.73 2.61
C ASN A 115 -6.78 19.35 1.56
N GLY A 116 -6.72 18.08 1.18
CA GLY A 116 -5.76 17.54 0.22
C GLY A 116 -6.29 17.47 -1.19
N LYS A 117 -5.77 16.53 -1.97
CA LYS A 117 -6.11 16.37 -3.38
C LYS A 117 -7.51 15.80 -3.57
N ASP A 118 -8.34 16.47 -4.36
CA ASP A 118 -9.58 15.91 -4.89
C ASP A 118 -9.28 14.92 -6.02
N LEU A 119 -9.59 13.63 -5.81
CA LEU A 119 -9.42 12.55 -6.78
C LEU A 119 -10.60 12.40 -7.74
N GLY A 120 -11.67 13.19 -7.54
CA GLY A 120 -12.84 13.24 -8.44
C GLY A 120 -13.96 12.27 -8.08
N HIS A 121 -13.74 11.31 -7.18
CA HIS A 121 -14.76 10.38 -6.71
C HIS A 121 -14.43 9.87 -5.30
N ALA A 122 -15.47 9.49 -4.54
CA ALA A 122 -15.26 8.93 -3.20
C ALA A 122 -14.80 7.46 -3.22
N ILE A 123 -15.17 6.71 -4.27
CA ILE A 123 -14.69 5.33 -4.43
C ILE A 123 -13.42 5.39 -5.26
N GLU A 124 -12.34 4.85 -4.69
CA GLU A 124 -11.02 4.76 -5.32
C GLU A 124 -10.51 3.32 -5.26
N PHE A 125 -9.68 2.97 -6.22
CA PHE A 125 -9.02 1.67 -6.33
C PHE A 125 -7.53 1.87 -6.16
N LYS A 126 -6.97 1.33 -5.08
CA LYS A 126 -5.52 1.34 -4.86
C LYS A 126 -4.93 0.06 -5.43
N THR A 127 -3.97 0.21 -6.34
CA THR A 127 -3.04 -0.85 -6.74
C THR A 127 -1.69 -0.55 -6.13
N GLU A 128 -1.03 -1.55 -5.60
CA GLU A 128 0.25 -1.38 -4.92
C GLU A 128 1.19 -2.52 -5.28
N LEU A 129 2.46 -2.20 -5.40
CA LEU A 129 3.55 -3.16 -5.47
C LEU A 129 4.52 -2.87 -4.34
N GLN A 130 4.67 -3.80 -3.43
CA GLN A 130 5.54 -3.70 -2.27
C GLN A 130 6.67 -4.72 -2.36
N ALA A 131 7.90 -4.29 -2.07
CA ALA A 131 9.07 -5.14 -1.88
C ALA A 131 9.42 -5.17 -0.39
N ASN A 132 9.44 -6.35 0.21
CA ASN A 132 9.67 -6.58 1.64
C ASN A 132 10.95 -7.34 1.85
N TYR A 133 11.83 -6.84 2.71
CA TYR A 133 13.04 -7.52 3.14
C TYR A 133 12.92 -7.99 4.59
N SER A 134 13.11 -9.26 4.83
CA SER A 134 13.06 -9.86 6.17
C SER A 134 14.34 -9.53 6.95
N ILE A 135 14.18 -8.72 8.00
CA ILE A 135 15.27 -8.32 8.91
C ILE A 135 15.49 -9.39 9.98
N SER A 136 14.40 -9.88 10.54
CA SER A 136 14.38 -10.95 11.54
C SER A 136 13.09 -11.75 11.42
N GLU A 137 12.97 -12.82 12.19
CA GLU A 137 11.72 -13.57 12.30
C GLU A 137 10.58 -12.62 12.69
N GLY A 138 9.51 -12.61 11.89
CA GLY A 138 8.34 -11.77 12.10
C GLY A 138 8.51 -10.27 11.81
N THR A 139 9.69 -9.79 11.37
CA THR A 139 9.92 -8.37 11.10
C THR A 139 10.44 -8.16 9.69
N ASN A 140 9.76 -7.32 8.92
CA ASN A 140 10.18 -6.93 7.58
C ASN A 140 10.28 -5.41 7.45
N LEU A 141 11.20 -4.98 6.60
CA LEU A 141 11.27 -3.61 6.10
C LEU A 141 10.81 -3.60 4.65
N GLY A 142 9.90 -2.73 4.31
CA GLY A 142 9.33 -2.67 2.97
C GLY A 142 9.43 -1.31 2.31
N LEU A 143 9.39 -1.36 0.99
CA LEU A 143 9.26 -0.21 0.11
C LEU A 143 8.11 -0.49 -0.82
N SER A 144 7.19 0.48 -1.00
CA SER A 144 6.10 0.30 -1.95
C SER A 144 5.89 1.51 -2.86
N TYR A 145 5.31 1.20 -4.00
CA TYR A 145 4.71 2.15 -4.91
C TYR A 145 3.24 1.81 -5.07
N ASN A 146 2.37 2.80 -4.92
CA ASN A 146 0.94 2.62 -5.12
C ASN A 146 0.35 3.70 -6.02
N HIS A 147 -0.77 3.36 -6.63
CA HIS A 147 -1.56 4.23 -7.48
C HIS A 147 -3.03 4.15 -7.04
N LEU A 148 -3.66 5.31 -6.84
CA LEU A 148 -5.09 5.42 -6.63
C LEU A 148 -5.74 5.92 -7.92
N SER A 149 -6.86 5.32 -8.29
CA SER A 149 -7.68 5.77 -9.40
C SER A 149 -9.15 5.40 -9.19
N ASN A 150 -10.06 6.21 -9.70
CA ASN A 150 -11.48 5.91 -9.61
C ASN A 150 -12.02 5.13 -10.83
N ALA A 151 -11.16 4.62 -11.70
CA ALA A 151 -11.54 3.90 -12.92
C ALA A 151 -12.54 4.67 -13.80
N SER A 152 -12.44 5.99 -13.83
CA SER A 152 -13.34 6.89 -14.55
C SER A 152 -14.80 6.91 -14.03
N LEU A 153 -15.02 6.56 -12.77
CA LEU A 153 -16.31 6.72 -12.10
C LEU A 153 -16.63 8.19 -11.80
N GLY A 154 -15.60 9.03 -11.67
CA GLY A 154 -15.71 10.46 -11.40
C GLY A 154 -15.57 11.32 -12.64
N VAL A 155 -15.66 12.63 -12.42
CA VAL A 155 -15.48 13.66 -13.47
C VAL A 155 -14.01 13.86 -13.87
N LYS A 156 -13.10 13.38 -13.07
CA LYS A 156 -11.64 13.29 -13.32
C LYS A 156 -11.12 11.98 -12.73
N ASN A 157 -10.01 11.48 -13.28
CA ASN A 157 -9.33 10.29 -12.82
C ASN A 157 -7.86 10.68 -12.60
N PRO A 158 -7.33 10.55 -11.36
CA PRO A 158 -5.97 10.94 -11.01
C PRO A 158 -4.90 10.05 -11.65
#